data_ef82d3fbfe068bdea40c3d59662eaf37
#
_entry.id   ef82d3fbfe068bdea40c3d59662eaf37
#
_cell.length_a   1.000
_cell.length_b   1.000
_cell.length_c   1.000
_cell.angle_alpha   90.00
_cell.angle_beta   90.00
_cell.angle_gamma   90.00
#
_symmetry.space_group_name_H-M   'P 1'
#
loop_
_entity.id
_entity.type
_entity.pdbx_description
1 polymer ?
#
loop_
_entity_poly.entity_id
_entity_poly.type
_entity_poly.pdbx_seq_one_letter_code
_entity_poly.pdbx_strand_id
1 'polypeptide(L)'
;MQGFLFLCGALGLGLCVIDFFDSEKRIVWYARFWGAWTIGIVCLGFIQLVCAVATRSLFSAILAGIGVGILASAYKIFQWFRAKRLFVFARMVSIRKIPWMEYVFVLAVIVIFFISALQAMLFDQNGFPYGILKGWGDGAYHLDIIQHFAVSEPFNLTQPIAANLQLTYPFFVDFVSAILFHAGLPLAFAWHIPILIFGISMLCVLYALGKRMFKEKFFAWALVCITLFGGGLGFVWFARQVRLDAGRVGLPAQAGIVQSLVQNISHPKYEYTHLDIRTGGKLDAKAIDANIVWITPLISFFSHQRSFVLGAAL
;
A
#
# COMPACT_ATOMS: atom_id res chain seq x y z
N MET A 1 2.78 22.09 0.22
CA MET A 1 3.39 22.24 1.56
C MET A 1 2.56 21.58 2.66
N GLN A 2 1.24 21.80 2.72
CA GLN A 2 0.36 21.25 3.77
C GLN A 2 0.34 19.71 3.81
N GLY A 3 0.30 19.03 2.67
CA GLY A 3 0.34 17.56 2.63
C GLY A 3 1.62 16.96 3.19
N PHE A 4 2.76 17.63 3.02
CA PHE A 4 4.01 17.21 3.64
C PHE A 4 3.97 17.40 5.17
N LEU A 5 3.39 18.50 5.64
CA LEU A 5 3.19 18.73 7.08
C LEU A 5 2.28 17.68 7.70
N PHE A 6 1.21 17.28 7.00
CA PHE A 6 0.35 16.17 7.42
C PHE A 6 1.16 14.88 7.59
N LEU A 7 1.96 14.50 6.60
CA LEU A 7 2.78 13.30 6.66
C LEU A 7 3.78 13.34 7.83
N CYS A 8 4.52 14.43 8.00
CA CYS A 8 5.44 14.60 9.13
C CYS A 8 4.71 14.54 10.48
N GLY A 9 3.54 15.18 10.57
CA GLY A 9 2.69 15.14 11.75
C GLY A 9 2.19 13.75 12.09
N ALA A 10 1.82 12.98 11.06
CA ALA A 10 1.41 11.59 11.22
C ALA A 10 2.54 10.74 11.82
N LEU A 11 3.76 10.86 11.28
CA LEU A 11 4.90 10.15 11.85
C LEU A 11 5.14 10.54 13.33
N GLY A 12 5.10 11.84 13.65
CA GLY A 12 5.26 12.32 15.00
C GLY A 12 4.23 11.76 15.97
N LEU A 13 2.95 11.80 15.60
CA LEU A 13 1.86 11.25 16.39
C LEU A 13 1.98 9.74 16.55
N GLY A 14 2.24 9.01 15.46
CA GLY A 14 2.38 7.56 15.50
C GLY A 14 3.55 7.12 16.37
N LEU A 15 4.67 7.84 16.37
CA LEU A 15 5.78 7.57 17.27
C LEU A 15 5.39 7.83 18.74
N CYS A 16 4.57 8.84 19.04
CA CYS A 16 4.05 9.06 20.38
C CYS A 16 3.17 7.89 20.84
N VAL A 17 2.26 7.43 19.97
CA VAL A 17 1.36 6.32 20.26
C VAL A 17 2.15 5.02 20.47
N ILE A 18 3.08 4.69 19.57
CA ILE A 18 3.90 3.48 19.73
C ILE A 18 4.75 3.56 20.99
N ASP A 19 5.35 4.72 21.32
CA ASP A 19 6.17 4.84 22.53
C ASP A 19 5.35 4.70 23.81
N PHE A 20 4.05 5.05 23.76
CA PHE A 20 3.14 4.84 24.88
C PHE A 20 2.89 3.34 25.11
N PHE A 21 2.63 2.56 24.05
CA PHE A 21 2.36 1.13 24.17
C PHE A 21 3.62 0.27 24.25
N ASP A 22 4.72 0.69 23.66
CA ASP A 22 6.02 -0.01 23.64
C ASP A 22 7.10 0.79 24.33
N SER A 23 6.87 1.10 25.61
CA SER A 23 7.83 1.83 26.46
C SER A 23 9.17 1.11 26.59
N GLU A 24 9.18 -0.22 26.55
CA GLU A 24 10.36 -1.07 26.65
C GLU A 24 11.09 -1.23 25.30
N LYS A 25 10.57 -0.66 24.21
CA LYS A 25 11.17 -0.69 22.87
C LYS A 25 11.44 -2.11 22.35
N ARG A 26 10.48 -3.00 22.57
CA ARG A 26 10.54 -4.40 22.10
C ARG A 26 10.28 -4.54 20.61
N ILE A 27 9.58 -3.54 20.01
CA ILE A 27 9.30 -3.53 18.57
C ILE A 27 10.60 -3.18 17.82
N VAL A 28 10.95 -4.01 16.83
CA VAL A 28 12.12 -3.78 15.97
C VAL A 28 11.97 -2.48 15.17
N TRP A 29 13.09 -1.82 14.87
CA TRP A 29 13.12 -0.46 14.33
C TRP A 29 12.30 -0.26 13.06
N TYR A 30 12.36 -1.18 12.09
CA TYR A 30 11.64 -1.07 10.83
C TYR A 30 10.12 -1.21 11.02
N ALA A 31 9.66 -2.15 11.83
CA ALA A 31 8.24 -2.29 12.16
C ALA A 31 7.74 -1.09 12.99
N ARG A 32 8.59 -0.55 13.88
CA ARG A 32 8.29 0.66 14.65
C ARG A 32 8.17 1.89 13.76
N PHE A 33 9.10 2.09 12.82
CA PHE A 33 9.09 3.24 11.93
C PHE A 33 7.89 3.22 10.99
N TRP A 34 7.69 2.13 10.25
CA TRP A 34 6.58 2.01 9.31
C TRP A 34 5.22 1.90 10.00
N GLY A 35 5.16 1.20 11.13
CA GLY A 35 3.98 1.15 11.98
C GLY A 35 3.59 2.52 12.56
N ALA A 36 4.58 3.35 12.91
CA ALA A 36 4.31 4.72 13.36
C ALA A 36 3.65 5.56 12.25
N TRP A 37 4.12 5.45 11.00
CA TRP A 37 3.46 6.10 9.87
C TRP A 37 2.00 5.66 9.73
N THR A 38 1.75 4.36 9.76
CA THR A 38 0.39 3.81 9.64
C THR A 38 -0.52 4.26 10.77
N ILE A 39 -0.11 4.07 12.02
CA ILE A 39 -0.90 4.46 13.20
C ILE A 39 -1.14 5.97 13.20
N GLY A 40 -0.13 6.75 12.88
CA GLY A 40 -0.25 8.21 12.84
C GLY A 40 -1.21 8.70 11.76
N ILE A 41 -1.15 8.13 10.55
CA ILE A 41 -2.12 8.45 9.47
C ILE A 41 -3.54 8.07 9.89
N VAL A 42 -3.72 6.90 10.51
CA VAL A 42 -5.04 6.47 11.00
C VAL A 42 -5.56 7.39 12.08
N CYS A 43 -4.75 7.72 13.08
CA CYS A 43 -5.17 8.62 14.16
C CYS A 43 -5.50 10.03 13.65
N LEU A 44 -4.62 10.62 12.84
CA LEU A 44 -4.88 11.95 12.27
C LEU A 44 -6.05 11.92 11.30
N GLY A 45 -6.13 10.94 10.42
CA GLY A 45 -7.24 10.81 9.48
C GLY A 45 -8.58 10.64 10.18
N PHE A 46 -8.63 9.90 11.29
CA PHE A 46 -9.85 9.78 12.08
C PHE A 46 -10.24 11.11 12.76
N ILE A 47 -9.28 11.82 13.36
CA ILE A 47 -9.52 13.16 13.93
C ILE A 47 -10.05 14.11 12.84
N GLN A 48 -9.44 14.07 11.66
CA GLN A 48 -9.85 14.90 10.54
C GLN A 48 -11.21 14.52 10.00
N LEU A 49 -11.56 13.23 9.95
CA LEU A 49 -12.88 12.78 9.53
C LEU A 49 -13.96 13.32 10.47
N VAL A 50 -13.76 13.18 11.78
CA VAL A 50 -14.68 13.72 12.78
C VAL A 50 -14.81 15.23 12.65
N CYS A 51 -13.69 15.94 12.46
CA CYS A 51 -13.69 17.38 12.27
C CYS A 51 -14.40 17.78 10.95
N ALA A 52 -14.15 17.09 9.84
CA ALA A 52 -14.79 17.36 8.55
C ALA A 52 -16.30 17.20 8.61
N VAL A 53 -16.78 16.15 9.27
CA VAL A 53 -18.23 15.90 9.47
C VAL A 53 -18.84 16.98 10.38
N ALA A 54 -18.18 17.33 11.47
CA ALA A 54 -18.69 18.31 12.44
C ALA A 54 -18.72 19.73 11.87
N THR A 55 -17.67 20.13 11.12
CA THR A 55 -17.56 21.49 10.54
C THR A 55 -18.14 21.59 9.15
N ARG A 56 -18.47 20.47 8.52
CA ARG A 56 -18.84 20.36 7.09
C ARG A 56 -17.78 20.95 6.14
N SER A 57 -16.51 20.93 6.54
CA SER A 57 -15.40 21.52 5.78
C SER A 57 -14.16 20.66 5.85
N LEU A 58 -13.68 20.19 4.69
CA LEU A 58 -12.43 19.46 4.59
C LEU A 58 -11.23 20.36 4.93
N PHE A 59 -11.29 21.65 4.55
CA PHE A 59 -10.23 22.60 4.87
C PHE A 59 -10.01 22.74 6.40
N SER A 60 -11.10 22.90 7.16
CA SER A 60 -11.03 22.99 8.61
C SER A 60 -10.44 21.71 9.23
N ALA A 61 -10.82 20.55 8.69
CA ALA A 61 -10.29 19.26 9.11
C ALA A 61 -8.77 19.14 8.85
N ILE A 62 -8.29 19.61 7.70
CA ILE A 62 -6.86 19.62 7.36
C ILE A 62 -6.09 20.49 8.33
N LEU A 63 -6.57 21.69 8.63
CA LEU A 63 -5.92 22.59 9.60
C LEU A 63 -5.86 21.96 10.99
N ALA A 64 -6.96 21.35 11.46
CA ALA A 64 -6.99 20.65 12.75
C ALA A 64 -5.97 19.49 12.78
N GLY A 65 -5.92 18.66 11.75
CA GLY A 65 -4.95 17.57 11.65
C GLY A 65 -3.50 18.05 11.62
N ILE A 66 -3.20 19.09 10.86
CA ILE A 66 -1.86 19.71 10.84
C ILE A 66 -1.49 20.23 12.23
N GLY A 67 -2.42 20.92 12.90
CA GLY A 67 -2.21 21.43 14.27
C GLY A 67 -1.87 20.31 15.26
N VAL A 68 -2.68 19.25 15.28
CA VAL A 68 -2.40 18.06 16.13
C VAL A 68 -1.07 17.41 15.77
N GLY A 69 -0.78 17.25 14.47
CA GLY A 69 0.46 16.66 13.99
C GLY A 69 1.70 17.47 14.39
N ILE A 70 1.64 18.79 14.29
CA ILE A 70 2.73 19.70 14.75
C ILE A 70 2.95 19.57 16.24
N LEU A 71 1.86 19.60 17.04
CA LEU A 71 1.97 19.46 18.50
C LEU A 71 2.59 18.11 18.90
N ALA A 72 2.15 17.02 18.27
CA ALA A 72 2.70 15.69 18.52
C ALA A 72 4.19 15.59 18.13
N SER A 73 4.57 16.16 16.99
CA SER A 73 5.96 16.20 16.53
C SER A 73 6.84 17.05 17.44
N ALA A 74 6.36 18.24 17.82
CA ALA A 74 7.06 19.13 18.76
C ALA A 74 7.26 18.46 20.13
N TYR A 75 6.21 17.81 20.64
CA TYR A 75 6.30 17.04 21.89
C TYR A 75 7.33 15.92 21.78
N LYS A 76 7.38 15.22 20.65
CA LYS A 76 8.35 14.15 20.41
C LYS A 76 9.78 14.67 20.37
N ILE A 77 9.99 15.76 19.66
CA ILE A 77 11.28 16.45 19.59
C ILE A 77 11.70 16.91 20.97
N PHE A 78 10.79 17.53 21.74
CA PHE A 78 11.06 17.96 23.12
C PHE A 78 11.46 16.77 24.01
N GLN A 79 10.76 15.64 23.93
CA GLN A 79 11.15 14.41 24.66
C GLN A 79 12.57 13.96 24.31
N TRP A 80 12.96 14.02 23.03
CA TRP A 80 14.31 13.66 22.60
C TRP A 80 15.37 14.62 23.15
N PHE A 81 15.09 15.93 23.13
CA PHE A 81 15.96 16.94 23.74
C PHE A 81 16.13 16.69 25.24
N ARG A 82 15.02 16.55 25.96
CA ARG A 82 15.05 16.33 27.43
C ARG A 82 15.80 15.05 27.81
N ALA A 83 15.67 14.02 27.02
CA ALA A 83 16.36 12.75 27.26
C ALA A 83 17.83 12.76 26.82
N LYS A 84 18.41 13.91 26.38
CA LYS A 84 19.72 14.02 25.71
C LYS A 84 19.92 13.00 24.59
N ARG A 85 18.84 12.61 23.94
CA ARG A 85 18.77 11.52 22.96
C ARG A 85 18.77 11.99 21.52
N LEU A 86 19.09 13.27 21.22
CA LEU A 86 19.28 13.72 19.83
C LEU A 86 20.35 12.91 19.10
N PHE A 87 21.35 12.41 19.83
CA PHE A 87 22.31 11.44 19.31
C PHE A 87 21.75 10.02 19.15
N VAL A 88 20.55 9.75 19.66
CA VAL A 88 19.98 8.38 19.70
C VAL A 88 19.25 8.03 18.39
N PHE A 89 18.85 9.00 17.56
CA PHE A 89 18.42 8.65 16.20
C PHE A 89 19.59 8.01 15.43
N ALA A 90 20.79 8.53 15.56
CA ALA A 90 22.01 7.88 15.06
C ALA A 90 22.34 6.56 15.79
N ARG A 91 21.89 6.39 17.04
CA ARG A 91 22.09 5.19 17.85
C ARG A 91 20.96 4.16 17.75
N MET A 92 19.72 4.58 17.40
CA MET A 92 18.64 3.67 16.99
C MET A 92 18.98 2.96 15.70
N VAL A 93 19.60 3.64 14.77
CA VAL A 93 20.26 3.10 13.60
C VAL A 93 21.75 2.94 13.92
N SER A 94 22.10 2.20 14.95
CA SER A 94 23.47 1.68 15.06
C SER A 94 23.62 0.68 13.91
N ILE A 95 23.89 1.23 12.74
CA ILE A 95 24.05 0.54 11.44
C ILE A 95 24.98 -0.68 11.59
N ARG A 96 25.94 -0.64 12.53
CA ARG A 96 26.88 -1.74 12.80
C ARG A 96 26.26 -3.00 13.45
N LYS A 97 25.04 -2.93 14.01
CA LYS A 97 24.42 -4.07 14.72
C LYS A 97 23.21 -4.69 14.00
N ILE A 98 22.74 -4.07 12.90
CA ILE A 98 21.62 -4.62 12.15
C ILE A 98 22.18 -5.58 11.10
N PRO A 99 21.71 -6.84 11.05
CA PRO A 99 22.08 -7.76 10.01
C PRO A 99 21.77 -7.16 8.63
N TRP A 100 22.74 -7.14 7.73
CA TRP A 100 22.58 -6.58 6.38
C TRP A 100 21.36 -7.15 5.64
N MET A 101 21.00 -8.39 5.92
CA MET A 101 19.80 -9.03 5.37
C MET A 101 18.49 -8.31 5.73
N GLU A 102 18.42 -7.60 6.85
CA GLU A 102 17.21 -6.83 7.21
C GLU A 102 17.09 -5.57 6.36
N TYR A 103 18.21 -4.95 5.99
CA TYR A 103 18.18 -3.84 5.02
C TYR A 103 17.77 -4.31 3.64
N VAL A 104 18.31 -5.45 3.19
CA VAL A 104 17.92 -6.05 1.91
C VAL A 104 16.44 -6.38 1.90
N PHE A 105 15.92 -6.93 3.00
CA PHE A 105 14.49 -7.19 3.14
C PHE A 105 13.67 -5.91 3.00
N VAL A 106 13.95 -4.89 3.80
CA VAL A 106 13.18 -3.63 3.79
C VAL A 106 13.25 -2.98 2.40
N LEU A 107 14.42 -2.98 1.78
CA LEU A 107 14.60 -2.46 0.43
C LEU A 107 13.78 -3.25 -0.60
N ALA A 108 13.83 -4.57 -0.55
CA ALA A 108 13.05 -5.43 -1.44
C ALA A 108 11.54 -5.19 -1.30
N VAL A 109 11.05 -5.07 -0.07
CA VAL A 109 9.65 -4.75 0.23
C VAL A 109 9.26 -3.39 -0.35
N ILE A 110 10.09 -2.36 -0.14
CA ILE A 110 9.85 -1.02 -0.70
C ILE A 110 9.77 -1.09 -2.23
N VAL A 111 10.72 -1.75 -2.86
CA VAL A 111 10.78 -1.87 -4.33
C VAL A 111 9.56 -2.63 -4.87
N ILE A 112 9.19 -3.76 -4.26
CA ILE A 112 8.03 -4.56 -4.68
C ILE A 112 6.74 -3.72 -4.58
N PHE A 113 6.52 -3.05 -3.46
CA PHE A 113 5.33 -2.22 -3.30
C PHE A 113 5.34 -0.99 -4.18
N PHE A 114 6.49 -0.36 -4.37
CA PHE A 114 6.63 0.78 -5.27
C PHE A 114 6.26 0.41 -6.71
N ILE A 115 6.82 -0.70 -7.22
CA ILE A 115 6.49 -1.19 -8.57
C ILE A 115 5.00 -1.55 -8.65
N SER A 116 4.47 -2.27 -7.66
CA SER A 116 3.06 -2.69 -7.65
C SER A 116 2.12 -1.49 -7.58
N ALA A 117 2.42 -0.49 -6.76
CA ALA A 117 1.62 0.72 -6.65
C ALA A 117 1.62 1.53 -7.96
N LEU A 118 2.78 1.67 -8.60
CA LEU A 118 2.87 2.34 -9.90
C LEU A 118 2.10 1.60 -10.99
N GLN A 119 2.06 0.27 -10.93
CA GLN A 119 1.30 -0.54 -11.89
C GLN A 119 -0.21 -0.55 -11.61
N ALA A 120 -0.64 -0.29 -10.39
CA ALA A 120 -2.06 -0.27 -10.05
C ALA A 120 -2.82 0.91 -10.68
N MET A 121 -2.17 2.07 -10.79
CA MET A 121 -2.72 3.26 -11.42
C MET A 121 -1.58 4.08 -12.00
N LEU A 122 -1.63 4.34 -13.30
CA LEU A 122 -0.72 5.27 -13.98
C LEU A 122 -1.37 6.64 -14.12
N PHE A 123 -0.51 7.65 -14.21
CA PHE A 123 -0.91 9.02 -14.49
C PHE A 123 -0.10 9.53 -15.68
N ASP A 124 -0.75 10.21 -16.61
CA ASP A 124 -0.08 10.84 -17.73
C ASP A 124 0.70 12.10 -17.28
N GLN A 125 1.36 12.76 -18.23
CA GLN A 125 2.14 13.98 -17.97
C GLN A 125 1.28 15.15 -17.47
N ASN A 126 -0.03 15.12 -17.75
CA ASN A 126 -1.00 16.12 -17.31
C ASN A 126 -1.67 15.76 -15.98
N GLY A 127 -1.31 14.60 -15.41
CA GLY A 127 -1.87 14.10 -14.15
C GLY A 127 -3.22 13.39 -14.31
N PHE A 128 -3.64 13.07 -15.55
CA PHE A 128 -4.85 12.26 -15.77
C PHE A 128 -4.57 10.79 -15.46
N PRO A 129 -5.42 10.15 -14.63
CA PRO A 129 -5.30 8.75 -14.35
C PRO A 129 -5.70 7.92 -15.55
N TYR A 130 -4.92 6.88 -15.84
CA TYR A 130 -5.32 5.85 -16.77
C TYR A 130 -5.08 4.48 -16.15
N GLY A 131 -6.09 3.61 -16.25
CA GLY A 131 -6.03 2.27 -15.66
C GLY A 131 -5.07 1.40 -16.44
N ILE A 132 -4.19 0.73 -15.73
CA ILE A 132 -3.57 -0.47 -16.26
C ILE A 132 -4.58 -1.62 -16.13
N LEU A 133 -4.40 -2.58 -16.99
CA LEU A 133 -5.03 -3.89 -17.21
C LEU A 133 -5.92 -4.49 -16.10
N LYS A 134 -5.86 -3.99 -14.86
CA LYS A 134 -6.52 -4.60 -13.69
C LYS A 134 -7.27 -3.62 -12.80
N GLY A 135 -7.40 -2.37 -13.19
CA GLY A 135 -8.15 -1.37 -12.43
C GLY A 135 -9.67 -1.61 -12.39
N TRP A 136 -10.20 -2.53 -13.19
CA TRP A 136 -11.54 -3.12 -13.20
C TRP A 136 -12.65 -2.11 -12.88
N GLY A 137 -12.83 -1.10 -12.82
CA GLY A 137 -13.86 -0.19 -12.29
C GLY A 137 -13.59 0.28 -10.86
N ASP A 138 -12.92 -0.51 -10.04
CA ASP A 138 -12.63 -0.13 -8.65
C ASP A 138 -11.75 1.12 -8.60
N GLY A 139 -10.75 1.22 -9.47
CA GLY A 139 -9.89 2.41 -9.55
C GLY A 139 -10.66 3.68 -9.86
N ALA A 140 -11.59 3.65 -10.80
CA ALA A 140 -12.44 4.78 -11.13
C ALA A 140 -13.35 5.16 -9.95
N TYR A 141 -13.93 4.17 -9.30
CA TYR A 141 -14.78 4.39 -8.13
C TYR A 141 -14.03 5.02 -6.96
N HIS A 142 -12.83 4.54 -6.65
CA HIS A 142 -11.98 5.16 -5.64
C HIS A 142 -11.59 6.60 -6.00
N LEU A 143 -11.31 6.87 -7.27
CA LEU A 143 -11.04 8.24 -7.74
C LEU A 143 -12.25 9.15 -7.56
N ASP A 144 -13.46 8.65 -7.86
CA ASP A 144 -14.69 9.40 -7.63
C ASP A 144 -14.88 9.73 -6.15
N ILE A 145 -14.63 8.79 -5.24
CA ILE A 145 -14.70 9.03 -3.80
C ILE A 145 -13.66 10.09 -3.38
N ILE A 146 -12.42 9.99 -3.85
CA ILE A 146 -11.35 10.95 -3.54
C ILE A 146 -11.75 12.35 -4.02
N GLN A 147 -12.20 12.46 -5.26
CA GLN A 147 -12.63 13.74 -5.84
C GLN A 147 -13.85 14.30 -5.12
N HIS A 148 -14.84 13.45 -4.83
CA HIS A 148 -16.02 13.85 -4.09
C HIS A 148 -15.65 14.49 -2.74
N PHE A 149 -14.81 13.84 -1.94
CA PHE A 149 -14.37 14.40 -0.68
C PHE A 149 -13.54 15.68 -0.83
N ALA A 150 -12.71 15.75 -1.86
CA ALA A 150 -11.82 16.88 -2.06
C ALA A 150 -12.54 18.16 -2.53
N VAL A 151 -13.68 18.03 -3.25
CA VAL A 151 -14.36 19.18 -3.86
C VAL A 151 -15.74 19.46 -3.28
N SER A 152 -16.32 18.55 -2.50
CA SER A 152 -17.67 18.74 -1.93
C SER A 152 -17.70 19.82 -0.87
N GLU A 153 -18.44 20.87 -1.14
CA GLU A 153 -18.76 21.91 -0.16
C GLU A 153 -20.29 22.10 -0.11
N PRO A 154 -20.91 21.87 1.05
CA PRO A 154 -20.33 21.41 2.32
C PRO A 154 -19.88 19.95 2.25
N PHE A 155 -18.84 19.60 3.03
CA PHE A 155 -18.36 18.21 3.15
C PHE A 155 -19.48 17.28 3.59
N ASN A 156 -19.58 16.14 2.92
CA ASN A 156 -20.61 15.14 3.22
C ASN A 156 -20.10 13.71 2.91
N LEU A 157 -20.81 12.72 3.44
CA LEU A 157 -20.53 11.30 3.26
C LEU A 157 -21.60 10.65 2.34
N THR A 158 -21.90 11.29 1.22
CA THR A 158 -22.82 10.74 0.23
C THR A 158 -22.07 9.95 -0.84
N GLN A 159 -22.81 9.07 -1.51
CA GLN A 159 -22.31 8.26 -2.60
C GLN A 159 -22.10 9.11 -3.85
N PRO A 160 -20.90 9.18 -4.43
CA PRO A 160 -20.64 10.06 -5.59
C PRO A 160 -21.38 9.62 -6.87
N ILE A 161 -21.59 8.32 -7.04
CA ILE A 161 -22.23 7.75 -8.26
C ILE A 161 -23.74 7.57 -8.14
N ALA A 162 -24.33 7.78 -6.95
CA ALA A 162 -25.76 7.57 -6.74
C ALA A 162 -26.31 8.65 -5.80
N ALA A 163 -27.20 9.50 -6.34
CA ALA A 163 -27.78 10.61 -5.61
C ALA A 163 -28.59 10.15 -4.38
N ASN A 164 -28.50 10.90 -3.32
CA ASN A 164 -29.24 10.70 -2.07
C ASN A 164 -28.94 9.39 -1.32
N LEU A 165 -27.88 8.67 -1.67
CA LEU A 165 -27.45 7.51 -0.92
C LEU A 165 -26.26 7.84 -0.02
N GLN A 166 -26.23 7.21 1.13
CA GLN A 166 -25.08 7.28 2.03
C GLN A 166 -23.93 6.43 1.48
N LEU A 167 -22.69 6.88 1.68
CA LEU A 167 -21.51 6.12 1.32
C LEU A 167 -21.32 4.96 2.30
N THR A 168 -21.56 3.74 1.83
CA THR A 168 -21.44 2.50 2.64
C THR A 168 -20.15 1.71 2.33
N TYR A 169 -19.40 2.13 1.33
CA TYR A 169 -18.13 1.52 0.93
C TYR A 169 -17.01 1.89 1.92
N PRO A 170 -16.02 1.02 2.14
CA PRO A 170 -14.86 1.34 2.96
C PRO A 170 -14.01 2.46 2.32
N PHE A 171 -14.18 3.68 2.77
CA PHE A 171 -13.68 4.91 2.14
C PHE A 171 -12.50 5.57 2.87
N PHE A 172 -12.08 5.06 4.03
CA PHE A 172 -11.12 5.79 4.88
C PHE A 172 -9.78 6.09 4.18
N VAL A 173 -9.27 5.15 3.38
CA VAL A 173 -8.02 5.36 2.63
C VAL A 173 -8.20 6.41 1.53
N ASP A 174 -9.38 6.45 0.92
CA ASP A 174 -9.72 7.46 -0.09
C ASP A 174 -9.90 8.84 0.55
N PHE A 175 -10.47 8.88 1.76
CA PHE A 175 -10.53 10.11 2.54
C PHE A 175 -9.12 10.64 2.89
N VAL A 176 -8.18 9.78 3.30
CA VAL A 176 -6.78 10.18 3.50
C VAL A 176 -6.15 10.70 2.20
N SER A 177 -6.43 10.06 1.08
CA SER A 177 -5.98 10.55 -0.23
C SER A 177 -6.60 11.90 -0.60
N ALA A 178 -7.88 12.11 -0.30
CA ALA A 178 -8.55 13.40 -0.50
C ALA A 178 -7.92 14.51 0.35
N ILE A 179 -7.57 14.23 1.61
CA ILE A 179 -6.80 15.14 2.46
C ILE A 179 -5.48 15.53 1.81
N LEU A 180 -4.70 14.56 1.35
CA LEU A 180 -3.40 14.80 0.72
C LEU A 180 -3.55 15.61 -0.57
N PHE A 181 -4.54 15.29 -1.40
CA PHE A 181 -4.82 15.97 -2.63
C PHE A 181 -5.28 17.41 -2.39
N HIS A 182 -6.25 17.63 -1.52
CA HIS A 182 -6.73 18.97 -1.16
C HIS A 182 -5.64 19.81 -0.46
N ALA A 183 -4.72 19.17 0.27
CA ALA A 183 -3.54 19.80 0.87
C ALA A 183 -2.43 20.13 -0.14
N GLY A 184 -2.69 19.96 -1.44
CA GLY A 184 -1.83 20.41 -2.54
C GLY A 184 -0.81 19.39 -3.03
N LEU A 185 -0.95 18.09 -2.71
CA LEU A 185 -0.18 17.06 -3.40
C LEU A 185 -0.83 16.73 -4.76
N PRO A 186 -0.04 16.46 -5.80
CA PRO A 186 -0.58 15.91 -7.04
C PRO A 186 -1.37 14.61 -6.78
N LEU A 187 -2.45 14.40 -7.53
CA LEU A 187 -3.36 13.26 -7.36
C LEU A 187 -2.62 11.92 -7.39
N ALA A 188 -1.61 11.79 -8.25
CA ALA A 188 -0.77 10.60 -8.31
C ALA A 188 -0.11 10.27 -6.95
N PHE A 189 0.49 11.26 -6.30
CA PHE A 189 1.10 11.07 -4.98
C PHE A 189 0.05 10.84 -3.90
N ALA A 190 -1.06 11.57 -3.94
CA ALA A 190 -2.17 11.38 -3.01
C ALA A 190 -2.77 9.97 -3.11
N TRP A 191 -2.78 9.40 -4.31
CA TRP A 191 -3.21 8.02 -4.56
C TRP A 191 -2.21 6.99 -4.01
N HIS A 192 -0.93 7.12 -4.36
CA HIS A 192 0.06 6.07 -4.09
C HIS A 192 0.62 6.07 -2.66
N ILE A 193 0.79 7.24 -2.04
CA ILE A 193 1.45 7.34 -0.73
C ILE A 193 0.76 6.49 0.36
N PRO A 194 -0.57 6.53 0.55
CA PRO A 194 -1.21 5.71 1.58
C PRO A 194 -1.00 4.21 1.36
N ILE A 195 -1.16 3.74 0.12
CA ILE A 195 -0.98 2.32 -0.23
C ILE A 195 0.45 1.88 0.05
N LEU A 196 1.45 2.69 -0.33
CA LEU A 196 2.86 2.40 -0.09
C LEU A 196 3.15 2.30 1.41
N ILE A 197 2.71 3.27 2.20
CA ILE A 197 2.97 3.29 3.65
C ILE A 197 2.32 2.08 4.32
N PHE A 198 1.06 1.82 4.04
CA PHE A 198 0.32 0.70 4.65
C PHE A 198 0.88 -0.65 4.22
N GLY A 199 1.18 -0.83 2.94
CA GLY A 199 1.75 -2.07 2.43
C GLY A 199 3.13 -2.38 2.99
N ILE A 200 4.03 -1.40 3.03
CA ILE A 200 5.36 -1.57 3.61
C ILE A 200 5.24 -1.86 5.11
N SER A 201 4.36 -1.13 5.82
CA SER A 201 4.11 -1.34 7.24
C SER A 201 3.65 -2.77 7.53
N MET A 202 2.64 -3.23 6.80
CA MET A 202 2.11 -4.59 6.92
C MET A 202 3.22 -5.64 6.79
N LEU A 203 4.05 -5.56 5.74
CA LEU A 203 5.11 -6.53 5.53
C LEU A 203 6.21 -6.45 6.59
N CYS A 204 6.55 -5.24 7.03
CA CYS A 204 7.50 -5.05 8.12
C CYS A 204 7.00 -5.67 9.44
N VAL A 205 5.71 -5.50 9.74
CA VAL A 205 5.08 -6.11 10.93
C VAL A 205 5.01 -7.63 10.79
N LEU A 206 4.59 -8.15 9.64
CA LEU A 206 4.56 -9.59 9.37
C LEU A 206 5.93 -10.24 9.51
N TYR A 207 6.96 -9.62 8.95
CA TYR A 207 8.33 -10.11 9.09
C TYR A 207 8.81 -10.09 10.56
N ALA A 208 8.52 -9.01 11.29
CA ALA A 208 8.85 -8.90 12.71
C ALA A 208 8.12 -9.96 13.53
N LEU A 209 6.82 -10.20 13.23
CA LEU A 209 6.03 -11.25 13.85
C LEU A 209 6.61 -12.64 13.56
N GLY A 210 6.93 -12.90 12.29
CA GLY A 210 7.55 -14.17 11.88
C GLY A 210 8.87 -14.43 12.61
N LYS A 211 9.73 -13.42 12.75
CA LYS A 211 10.98 -13.54 13.53
C LYS A 211 10.74 -13.80 15.02
N ARG A 212 9.64 -13.31 15.56
CA ARG A 212 9.29 -13.53 16.97
C ARG A 212 8.69 -14.93 17.21
N MET A 213 7.89 -15.42 16.24
CA MET A 213 7.23 -16.73 16.33
C MET A 213 8.16 -17.88 16.00
N PHE A 214 9.07 -17.69 15.06
CA PHE A 214 9.96 -18.73 14.56
C PHE A 214 11.41 -18.41 14.90
N LYS A 215 12.17 -19.39 15.34
CA LYS A 215 13.61 -19.25 15.63
C LYS A 215 14.42 -18.98 14.36
N GLU A 216 14.01 -19.61 13.27
CA GLU A 216 14.69 -19.54 11.98
C GLU A 216 14.18 -18.37 11.13
N LYS A 217 15.09 -17.54 10.63
CA LYS A 217 14.77 -16.39 9.78
C LYS A 217 14.06 -16.78 8.47
N PHE A 218 14.31 -18.00 8.00
CA PHE A 218 13.68 -18.55 6.80
C PHE A 218 12.14 -18.52 6.90
N PHE A 219 11.57 -18.89 8.03
CA PHE A 219 10.12 -18.88 8.21
C PHE A 219 9.53 -17.47 8.23
N ALA A 220 10.27 -16.46 8.70
CA ALA A 220 9.84 -15.08 8.61
C ALA A 220 9.77 -14.60 7.15
N TRP A 221 10.75 -14.96 6.32
CA TRP A 221 10.73 -14.71 4.89
C TRP A 221 9.61 -15.48 4.19
N ALA A 222 9.45 -16.76 4.52
CA ALA A 222 8.39 -17.59 3.97
C ALA A 222 6.99 -17.00 4.25
N LEU A 223 6.77 -16.50 5.45
CA LEU A 223 5.51 -15.83 5.82
C LEU A 223 5.22 -14.64 4.91
N VAL A 224 6.20 -13.78 4.69
CA VAL A 224 6.05 -12.61 3.80
C VAL A 224 5.83 -13.04 2.35
N CYS A 225 6.61 -14.01 1.85
CA CYS A 225 6.45 -14.51 0.49
C CYS A 225 5.09 -15.17 0.27
N ILE A 226 4.62 -15.97 1.22
CA ILE A 226 3.30 -16.59 1.14
C ILE A 226 2.20 -15.53 1.19
N THR A 227 2.34 -14.51 2.02
CA THR A 227 1.37 -13.40 2.09
C THR A 227 1.30 -12.62 0.78
N LEU A 228 2.42 -12.42 0.09
CA LEU A 228 2.44 -11.66 -1.17
C LEU A 228 2.03 -12.51 -2.38
N PHE A 229 2.56 -13.72 -2.45
CA PHE A 229 2.51 -14.55 -3.66
C PHE A 229 1.70 -15.83 -3.50
N GLY A 230 1.23 -16.15 -2.29
CA GLY A 230 0.35 -17.27 -2.06
C GLY A 230 -1.01 -17.00 -2.69
N GLY A 231 -1.43 -17.81 -3.64
CA GLY A 231 -2.70 -17.61 -4.37
C GLY A 231 -3.21 -18.90 -4.97
N GLY A 232 -2.87 -20.03 -4.37
CA GLY A 232 -3.20 -21.34 -4.90
C GLY A 232 -2.10 -21.94 -5.79
N LEU A 233 -2.40 -23.05 -6.42
CA LEU A 233 -1.44 -23.80 -7.25
C LEU A 233 -1.36 -23.32 -8.71
N GLY A 234 -2.06 -22.25 -9.05
CA GLY A 234 -2.11 -21.72 -10.42
C GLY A 234 -0.74 -21.31 -10.98
N PHE A 235 0.26 -21.08 -10.13
CA PHE A 235 1.63 -20.78 -10.56
C PHE A 235 2.22 -21.90 -11.45
N VAL A 236 1.81 -23.13 -11.28
CA VAL A 236 2.25 -24.27 -12.13
C VAL A 236 1.75 -24.07 -13.55
N TRP A 237 0.49 -23.67 -13.70
CA TRP A 237 -0.11 -23.37 -14.99
C TRP A 237 0.46 -22.10 -15.61
N PHE A 238 0.70 -21.10 -14.80
CA PHE A 238 1.38 -19.88 -15.21
C PHE A 238 2.73 -20.17 -15.87
N ALA A 239 3.60 -20.94 -15.20
CA ALA A 239 4.91 -21.30 -15.71
C ALA A 239 4.81 -22.09 -17.04
N ARG A 240 3.84 -22.99 -17.14
CA ARG A 240 3.56 -23.73 -18.38
C ARG A 240 3.07 -22.81 -19.49
N GLN A 241 2.13 -21.93 -19.19
CA GLN A 241 1.52 -21.03 -20.16
C GLN A 241 2.55 -20.02 -20.70
N VAL A 242 3.36 -19.41 -19.82
CA VAL A 242 4.44 -18.52 -20.22
C VAL A 242 5.41 -19.20 -21.21
N ARG A 243 5.71 -20.47 -20.99
CA ARG A 243 6.56 -21.24 -21.90
C ARG A 243 5.86 -21.50 -23.25
N LEU A 244 4.58 -21.82 -23.24
CA LEU A 244 3.80 -22.04 -24.48
C LEU A 244 3.63 -20.75 -25.28
N ASP A 245 3.57 -19.61 -24.60
CA ASP A 245 3.40 -18.30 -25.23
C ASP A 245 4.72 -17.65 -25.66
N ALA A 246 5.86 -18.32 -25.48
CA ALA A 246 7.16 -17.80 -25.86
C ALA A 246 7.18 -17.28 -27.32
N GLY A 247 6.65 -18.05 -28.27
CA GLY A 247 6.54 -17.65 -29.67
C GLY A 247 5.63 -16.44 -29.91
N ARG A 248 4.62 -16.23 -29.06
CA ARG A 248 3.68 -15.09 -29.15
C ARG A 248 4.27 -13.77 -28.64
N VAL A 249 5.30 -13.84 -27.78
CA VAL A 249 6.05 -12.68 -27.30
C VAL A 249 7.33 -12.42 -28.11
N GLY A 250 7.45 -13.02 -29.28
CA GLY A 250 8.58 -12.80 -30.20
C GLY A 250 9.84 -13.61 -29.86
N LEU A 251 9.74 -14.59 -28.99
CA LEU A 251 10.83 -15.50 -28.67
C LEU A 251 10.75 -16.79 -29.48
N PRO A 252 11.88 -17.48 -29.76
CA PRO A 252 11.86 -18.78 -30.38
C PRO A 252 11.09 -19.79 -29.53
N ALA A 253 10.42 -20.77 -30.16
CA ALA A 253 9.63 -21.79 -29.48
C ALA A 253 10.40 -22.60 -28.43
N GLN A 254 11.73 -22.57 -28.50
CA GLN A 254 12.65 -23.25 -27.56
C GLN A 254 13.16 -22.34 -26.44
N ALA A 255 12.66 -21.10 -26.36
CA ALA A 255 13.08 -20.17 -25.31
C ALA A 255 12.86 -20.75 -23.93
N GLY A 256 13.81 -20.58 -23.05
CA GLY A 256 13.70 -21.01 -21.65
C GLY A 256 12.63 -20.25 -20.87
N ILE A 257 12.09 -20.84 -19.80
CA ILE A 257 11.09 -20.21 -18.91
C ILE A 257 11.56 -18.83 -18.43
N VAL A 258 12.83 -18.70 -18.02
CA VAL A 258 13.37 -17.44 -17.53
C VAL A 258 13.34 -16.34 -18.59
N GLN A 259 13.76 -16.66 -19.81
CA GLN A 259 13.74 -15.71 -20.93
C GLN A 259 12.30 -15.31 -21.28
N SER A 260 11.39 -16.27 -21.31
CA SER A 260 9.96 -16.01 -21.55
C SER A 260 9.33 -15.15 -20.44
N LEU A 261 9.69 -15.38 -19.17
CA LEU A 261 9.27 -14.56 -18.04
C LEU A 261 9.77 -13.12 -18.15
N VAL A 262 11.06 -12.93 -18.43
CA VAL A 262 11.65 -11.59 -18.59
C VAL A 262 10.96 -10.83 -19.70
N GLN A 263 10.73 -11.46 -20.85
CA GLN A 263 10.06 -10.84 -21.99
C GLN A 263 8.59 -10.51 -21.67
N ASN A 264 7.89 -11.37 -20.95
CA ASN A 264 6.50 -11.11 -20.53
C ASN A 264 6.40 -10.01 -19.47
N ILE A 265 7.38 -9.88 -18.58
CA ILE A 265 7.44 -8.78 -17.61
C ILE A 265 7.66 -7.44 -18.30
N SER A 266 8.56 -7.41 -19.29
CA SER A 266 8.90 -6.16 -20.01
C SER A 266 7.82 -5.77 -21.04
N HIS A 267 7.17 -6.78 -21.69
CA HIS A 267 6.16 -6.57 -22.75
C HIS A 267 4.98 -7.51 -22.53
N PRO A 268 4.15 -7.28 -21.50
CA PRO A 268 3.03 -8.19 -21.17
C PRO A 268 1.97 -8.13 -22.29
N LYS A 269 1.79 -9.24 -23.00
CA LYS A 269 0.72 -9.38 -24.01
C LYS A 269 -0.56 -10.00 -23.43
N TYR A 270 -0.44 -10.71 -22.32
CA TYR A 270 -1.53 -11.47 -21.70
C TYR A 270 -1.58 -11.25 -20.20
N GLU A 271 -2.77 -11.34 -19.67
CA GLU A 271 -2.97 -11.42 -18.23
C GLU A 271 -2.94 -12.90 -17.81
N TYR A 272 -1.90 -13.27 -17.05
CA TYR A 272 -1.74 -14.64 -16.56
C TYR A 272 -2.37 -14.91 -15.18
N THR A 273 -2.94 -13.89 -14.56
CA THR A 273 -3.50 -14.00 -13.20
C THR A 273 -4.90 -14.61 -13.18
N HIS A 274 -5.62 -14.52 -14.30
CA HIS A 274 -6.87 -15.22 -14.52
C HIS A 274 -6.65 -16.27 -15.58
N LEU A 275 -7.00 -17.51 -15.28
CA LEU A 275 -7.05 -18.59 -16.26
C LEU A 275 -8.27 -18.44 -17.18
N ASP A 276 -8.37 -17.30 -17.83
CA ASP A 276 -9.23 -17.17 -19.01
C ASP A 276 -8.42 -17.65 -20.22
N ILE A 277 -8.26 -18.96 -20.36
CA ILE A 277 -7.69 -19.54 -21.57
C ILE A 277 -8.75 -19.42 -22.64
N ARG A 278 -8.88 -18.24 -23.20
CA ARG A 278 -9.69 -18.03 -24.42
C ARG A 278 -8.86 -18.41 -25.63
N THR A 279 -8.93 -19.67 -26.02
CA THR A 279 -8.51 -20.07 -27.33
C THR A 279 -9.64 -19.70 -28.33
N GLY A 280 -9.46 -18.59 -29.06
CA GLY A 280 -10.38 -18.18 -30.11
C GLY A 280 -11.84 -17.92 -29.67
N GLY A 281 -12.05 -17.43 -28.47
CA GLY A 281 -13.37 -17.06 -27.91
C GLY A 281 -14.16 -18.23 -27.32
N LYS A 282 -13.62 -19.46 -27.33
CA LYS A 282 -14.20 -20.61 -26.64
C LYS A 282 -13.37 -20.91 -25.40
N LEU A 283 -14.05 -21.02 -24.25
CA LEU A 283 -13.45 -21.55 -23.03
C LEU A 283 -12.99 -23.00 -23.30
N ASP A 284 -11.71 -23.27 -23.09
CA ASP A 284 -11.22 -24.64 -23.10
C ASP A 284 -11.79 -25.38 -21.89
N ALA A 285 -12.61 -26.38 -22.10
CA ALA A 285 -13.23 -27.19 -21.06
C ALA A 285 -12.18 -27.76 -20.07
N LYS A 286 -10.98 -28.10 -20.57
CA LYS A 286 -9.86 -28.57 -19.71
C LYS A 286 -9.31 -27.52 -18.78
N ALA A 287 -9.42 -26.23 -19.09
CA ALA A 287 -9.02 -25.15 -18.24
C ALA A 287 -10.04 -24.89 -17.13
N ILE A 288 -11.33 -25.12 -17.39
CA ILE A 288 -12.41 -25.04 -16.41
C ILE A 288 -12.29 -26.17 -15.39
N ASP A 289 -11.96 -27.37 -15.83
CA ASP A 289 -11.76 -28.53 -14.96
C ASP A 289 -10.55 -28.39 -14.03
N ALA A 290 -9.56 -27.58 -14.41
CA ALA A 290 -8.39 -27.36 -13.57
C ALA A 290 -8.73 -26.56 -12.32
N ASN A 291 -9.74 -25.68 -12.34
CA ASN A 291 -10.19 -24.79 -11.24
C ASN A 291 -9.04 -24.20 -10.38
N ILE A 292 -7.88 -24.00 -11.03
CA ILE A 292 -6.64 -23.61 -10.40
C ILE A 292 -6.35 -22.19 -10.83
N VAL A 293 -6.79 -21.24 -10.02
CA VAL A 293 -6.55 -19.82 -10.22
C VAL A 293 -5.35 -19.39 -9.38
N TRP A 294 -4.41 -18.69 -9.99
CA TRP A 294 -3.32 -18.07 -9.27
C TRP A 294 -3.54 -16.56 -9.21
N ILE A 295 -4.29 -16.14 -8.22
CA ILE A 295 -4.50 -14.73 -7.91
C ILE A 295 -3.63 -14.40 -6.70
N THR A 296 -2.51 -13.75 -6.93
CA THR A 296 -1.63 -13.37 -5.81
C THR A 296 -2.27 -12.25 -5.00
N PRO A 297 -2.21 -12.31 -3.66
CA PRO A 297 -2.71 -11.23 -2.81
C PRO A 297 -2.11 -9.87 -3.16
N LEU A 298 -0.84 -9.83 -3.58
CA LEU A 298 -0.18 -8.60 -4.02
C LEU A 298 -0.96 -7.90 -5.14
N ILE A 299 -1.45 -8.66 -6.11
CA ILE A 299 -2.14 -8.11 -7.28
C ILE A 299 -3.62 -7.88 -6.98
N SER A 300 -4.29 -8.84 -6.32
CA SER A 300 -5.74 -8.81 -6.13
C SER A 300 -6.19 -7.90 -5.00
N PHE A 301 -5.46 -7.91 -3.89
CA PHE A 301 -5.86 -7.20 -2.69
C PHE A 301 -5.02 -5.94 -2.46
N PHE A 302 -3.70 -6.05 -2.53
CA PHE A 302 -2.83 -4.96 -2.12
C PHE A 302 -2.73 -3.83 -3.14
N SER A 303 -2.95 -4.10 -4.41
CA SER A 303 -2.90 -3.08 -5.45
C SER A 303 -4.25 -2.42 -5.73
N HIS A 304 -5.37 -3.13 -5.55
CA HIS A 304 -6.71 -2.64 -5.89
C HIS A 304 -7.58 -2.35 -4.66
N GLN A 305 -7.56 -3.21 -3.67
CA GLN A 305 -8.38 -3.10 -2.46
C GLN A 305 -7.69 -2.21 -1.42
N ARG A 306 -7.72 -0.91 -1.63
CA ARG A 306 -6.99 0.09 -0.83
C ARG A 306 -7.28 -0.03 0.68
N SER A 307 -8.53 -0.22 1.04
CA SER A 307 -8.96 -0.38 2.43
C SER A 307 -8.48 -1.68 3.07
N PHE A 308 -8.29 -2.74 2.27
CA PHE A 308 -7.77 -4.02 2.76
C PHE A 308 -6.32 -3.89 3.25
N VAL A 309 -5.49 -3.15 2.51
CA VAL A 309 -4.08 -2.94 2.89
C VAL A 309 -3.97 -2.24 4.24
N LEU A 310 -4.84 -1.26 4.49
CA LEU A 310 -4.91 -0.59 5.79
C LEU A 310 -5.30 -1.57 6.89
N GLY A 311 -6.37 -2.34 6.72
CA GLY A 311 -6.84 -3.30 7.72
C GLY A 311 -5.81 -4.40 8.03
N ALA A 312 -5.02 -4.79 7.02
CA ALA A 312 -3.94 -5.76 7.22
C ALA A 312 -2.69 -5.18 7.89
N ALA A 313 -2.52 -3.85 7.86
CA ALA A 313 -1.38 -3.16 8.46
C ALA A 313 -1.61 -2.79 9.94
N LEU A 314 -2.85 -2.74 10.38
CA LEU A 314 -3.27 -2.48 11.78
C LEU A 314 -3.34 -3.78 12.58
#